data_e6d05a2628d1294048e2f54404a6786f
#
_entry.id   e6d05a2628d1294048e2f54404a6786f
#
_cell.length_a   1.000
_cell.length_b   1.000
_cell.length_c   1.000
_cell.angle_alpha   90.00
_cell.angle_beta   90.00
_cell.angle_gamma   90.00
#
_symmetry.space_group_name_H-M   'P 1'
#
loop_
_entity.id
_entity.type
_entity.pdbx_description
1 polymer ?
#
loop_
_entity_poly.entity_id
_entity_poly.type
_entity_poly.pdbx_seq_one_letter_code
_entity_poly.pdbx_strand_id
1 'polypeptide(L)'
;MIISEPKRRERLDKSWAGLFREHLLCELPVNEIAPFFADSFGRPTKELHTALGVVIPQQNHDLTNRETVDQLSFNIQWHYALNIIEESDAAKYMCEKTLWNVRSIVVDNELDKILFERITYKLKKIFYVDTNKQQIDSVHIKSNIRRLGRINIFSKTINKFLINLKRSHQESSTSG
;
A
#
# COMPACT_ATOMS: atom_id res chain seq x y z
N MET A 1 -10.88 -4.74 -16.93
CA MET A 1 -11.07 -3.47 -17.66
C MET A 1 -9.74 -2.95 -18.14
N ILE A 2 -9.41 -3.09 -19.39
CA ILE A 2 -8.21 -2.48 -19.97
C ILE A 2 -8.55 -1.00 -20.18
N ILE A 3 -7.87 -0.11 -19.46
CA ILE A 3 -8.01 1.32 -19.70
C ILE A 3 -7.28 1.61 -21.01
N SER A 4 -8.01 1.53 -22.10
CA SER A 4 -7.48 1.73 -23.46
C SER A 4 -7.28 3.20 -23.82
N GLU A 5 -7.95 4.11 -23.10
CA GLU A 5 -7.92 5.54 -23.38
C GLU A 5 -6.61 6.18 -22.90
N PRO A 6 -5.77 6.72 -23.79
CA PRO A 6 -4.41 7.15 -23.45
C PRO A 6 -4.38 8.28 -22.41
N LYS A 7 -5.28 9.25 -22.48
CA LYS A 7 -5.35 10.36 -21.50
C LYS A 7 -5.69 9.89 -20.08
N ARG A 8 -6.59 8.92 -19.95
CA ARG A 8 -6.96 8.35 -18.64
C ARG A 8 -5.82 7.54 -18.07
N ARG A 9 -5.14 6.76 -18.91
CA ARG A 9 -3.98 5.97 -18.54
C ARG A 9 -2.82 6.85 -18.07
N GLU A 10 -2.48 7.89 -18.80
CA GLU A 10 -1.45 8.85 -18.43
C GLU A 10 -1.72 9.49 -17.05
N ARG A 11 -2.99 9.80 -16.73
CA ARG A 11 -3.36 10.32 -15.41
C ARG A 11 -3.19 9.29 -14.30
N LEU A 12 -3.45 8.01 -14.58
CA LEU A 12 -3.23 6.93 -13.62
C LEU A 12 -1.74 6.70 -13.39
N ASP A 13 -0.94 6.67 -14.46
CA ASP A 13 0.51 6.52 -14.37
C ASP A 13 1.15 7.63 -13.52
N LYS A 14 0.66 8.87 -13.62
CA LYS A 14 1.12 10.02 -12.82
C LYS A 14 0.53 10.08 -11.41
N SER A 15 -0.39 9.18 -11.07
CA SER A 15 -1.02 9.12 -9.74
C SER A 15 -0.25 8.23 -8.77
N TRP A 16 -0.68 8.22 -7.49
CA TRP A 16 -0.18 7.27 -6.49
C TRP A 16 -0.32 5.80 -6.96
N ALA A 17 -1.37 5.50 -7.73
CA ALA A 17 -1.65 4.15 -8.21
C ALA A 17 -0.60 3.67 -9.23
N GLY A 18 -0.11 4.56 -10.09
CA GLY A 18 0.99 4.27 -11.02
C GLY A 18 2.29 3.97 -10.27
N LEU A 19 2.66 4.85 -9.33
CA LEU A 19 3.84 4.66 -8.49
C LEU A 19 3.77 3.36 -7.68
N PHE A 20 2.60 3.06 -7.10
CA PHE A 20 2.40 1.83 -6.34
C PHE A 20 2.59 0.60 -7.23
N ARG A 21 1.93 0.57 -8.40
CA ARG A 21 2.01 -0.53 -9.35
C ARG A 21 3.41 -0.79 -9.85
N GLU A 22 4.12 0.27 -10.23
CA GLU A 22 5.44 0.17 -10.84
C GLU A 22 6.54 -0.19 -9.83
N HIS A 23 6.45 0.36 -8.62
CA HIS A 23 7.57 0.31 -7.70
C HIS A 23 7.33 -0.50 -6.43
N LEU A 24 6.09 -0.63 -5.97
CA LEU A 24 5.78 -1.27 -4.70
C LEU A 24 5.13 -2.63 -4.83
N LEU A 25 4.24 -2.81 -5.79
CA LEU A 25 3.51 -4.07 -5.96
C LEU A 25 4.46 -5.25 -6.20
N CYS A 26 5.51 -5.07 -7.01
CA CYS A 26 6.51 -6.10 -7.31
C CYS A 26 7.47 -6.39 -6.14
N GLU A 27 7.58 -5.50 -5.17
CA GLU A 27 8.44 -5.66 -4.00
C GLU A 27 7.72 -6.32 -2.81
N LEU A 28 6.44 -6.63 -2.95
CA LEU A 28 5.72 -7.34 -1.89
C LEU A 28 6.35 -8.71 -1.66
N PRO A 29 6.69 -9.07 -0.41
CA PRO A 29 7.38 -10.32 -0.09
C PRO A 29 6.42 -11.51 -0.08
N VAL A 30 5.75 -11.76 -1.21
CA VAL A 30 4.69 -12.76 -1.32
C VAL A 30 5.21 -14.16 -1.04
N ASN A 31 6.41 -14.50 -1.54
CA ASN A 31 6.99 -15.83 -1.36
C ASN A 31 7.33 -16.12 0.10
N GLU A 32 7.77 -15.11 0.85
CA GLU A 32 8.09 -15.23 2.28
C GLU A 32 6.84 -15.32 3.13
N ILE A 33 5.76 -14.69 2.68
CA ILE A 33 4.50 -14.60 3.42
C ILE A 33 3.54 -15.74 3.06
N ALA A 34 3.64 -16.30 1.85
CA ALA A 34 2.75 -17.35 1.36
C ALA A 34 2.56 -18.55 2.31
N PRO A 35 3.62 -19.08 2.98
CA PRO A 35 3.46 -20.22 3.89
C PRO A 35 2.49 -19.96 5.05
N PHE A 36 2.38 -18.72 5.52
CA PHE A 36 1.49 -18.35 6.62
C PHE A 36 0.01 -18.25 6.21
N PHE A 37 -0.26 -18.29 4.91
CA PHE A 37 -1.60 -18.20 4.35
C PHE A 37 -2.15 -19.54 3.88
N ALA A 38 -1.31 -20.56 3.67
CA ALA A 38 -1.71 -21.84 3.09
C ALA A 38 -2.78 -22.57 3.90
N ASP A 39 -2.70 -22.53 5.24
CA ASP A 39 -3.61 -23.24 6.13
C ASP A 39 -4.85 -22.43 6.52
N SER A 40 -4.84 -21.13 6.30
CA SER A 40 -5.89 -20.22 6.77
C SER A 40 -7.02 -20.01 5.77
N PHE A 41 -6.84 -20.44 4.54
CA PHE A 41 -7.77 -20.18 3.45
C PHE A 41 -8.17 -21.47 2.75
N GLY A 42 -9.26 -22.06 3.19
CA GLY A 42 -9.84 -23.28 2.61
C GLY A 42 -10.42 -23.16 1.20
N ARG A 43 -10.17 -22.05 0.49
CA ARG A 43 -10.58 -21.81 -0.90
C ARG A 43 -9.43 -21.11 -1.64
N PRO A 44 -9.19 -21.43 -2.94
CA PRO A 44 -8.16 -20.74 -3.73
C PRO A 44 -8.40 -19.24 -3.64
N THR A 45 -7.49 -18.60 -3.00
CA THR A 45 -7.61 -17.24 -2.50
C THR A 45 -7.31 -16.30 -3.61
N LYS A 46 -7.91 -15.13 -3.50
CA LYS A 46 -7.37 -13.94 -4.13
C LYS A 46 -5.87 -14.02 -4.13
N GLU A 47 -5.34 -13.74 -5.27
CA GLU A 47 -3.92 -13.60 -5.49
C GLU A 47 -3.28 -12.90 -4.30
N LEU A 48 -2.34 -13.53 -3.64
CA LEU A 48 -1.75 -13.03 -2.39
C LEU A 48 -1.17 -11.62 -2.56
N HIS A 49 -0.71 -11.27 -3.77
CA HIS A 49 -0.33 -9.91 -4.13
C HIS A 49 -1.46 -8.90 -3.92
N THR A 50 -2.68 -9.24 -4.35
CA THR A 50 -3.86 -8.38 -4.15
C THR A 50 -4.20 -8.28 -2.68
N ALA A 51 -4.17 -9.39 -1.94
CA ALA A 51 -4.50 -9.41 -0.52
C ALA A 51 -3.54 -8.56 0.32
N LEU A 52 -2.23 -8.68 0.09
CA LEU A 52 -1.21 -7.85 0.74
C LEU A 52 -1.22 -6.42 0.21
N GLY A 53 -1.38 -6.28 -1.10
CA GLY A 53 -1.39 -4.99 -1.76
C GLY A 53 -2.51 -4.07 -1.29
N VAL A 54 -3.66 -4.63 -0.88
CA VAL A 54 -4.80 -3.86 -0.33
C VAL A 54 -4.49 -3.25 1.03
N VAL A 55 -3.69 -3.93 1.85
CA VAL A 55 -3.39 -3.47 3.23
C VAL A 55 -2.60 -2.15 3.23
N ILE A 56 -1.72 -1.96 2.26
CA ILE A 56 -0.86 -0.76 2.20
C ILE A 56 -1.67 0.50 1.90
N PRO A 57 -2.44 0.59 0.78
CA PRO A 57 -3.26 1.77 0.52
C PRO A 57 -4.38 1.95 1.55
N GLN A 58 -4.91 0.88 2.16
CA GLN A 58 -5.83 0.99 3.27
C GLN A 58 -5.24 1.85 4.40
N GLN A 59 -4.03 1.54 4.82
CA GLN A 59 -3.36 2.27 5.90
C GLN A 59 -2.94 3.67 5.46
N ASN A 60 -2.50 3.82 4.20
CA ASN A 60 -2.07 5.10 3.67
C ASN A 60 -3.22 6.12 3.58
N HIS A 61 -4.42 5.66 3.30
CA HIS A 61 -5.62 6.48 3.20
C HIS A 61 -6.46 6.51 4.50
N ASP A 62 -5.99 5.86 5.57
CA ASP A 62 -6.65 5.75 6.89
C ASP A 62 -8.09 5.20 6.80
N LEU A 63 -8.28 4.18 5.94
CA LEU A 63 -9.59 3.61 5.65
C LEU A 63 -9.98 2.52 6.66
N THR A 64 -11.25 2.48 6.99
CA THR A 64 -11.89 1.35 7.68
C THR A 64 -11.93 0.10 6.77
N ASN A 65 -12.23 -1.07 7.34
CA ASN A 65 -12.37 -2.28 6.55
C ASN A 65 -13.46 -2.15 5.49
N ARG A 66 -14.60 -1.58 5.86
CA ARG A 66 -15.72 -1.38 4.95
C ARG A 66 -15.36 -0.45 3.80
N GLU A 67 -14.79 0.70 4.10
CA GLU A 67 -14.35 1.65 3.06
C GLU A 67 -13.29 1.01 2.13
N THR A 68 -12.40 0.20 2.68
CA THR A 68 -11.40 -0.53 1.89
C THR A 68 -12.04 -1.52 0.92
N VAL A 69 -13.05 -2.26 1.36
CA VAL A 69 -13.83 -3.17 0.51
C VAL A 69 -14.54 -2.40 -0.60
N ASP A 70 -15.14 -1.25 -0.28
CA ASP A 70 -15.80 -0.39 -1.26
C ASP A 70 -14.78 0.17 -2.28
N GLN A 71 -13.60 0.63 -1.81
CA GLN A 71 -12.52 1.08 -2.71
C GLN A 71 -12.03 -0.04 -3.63
N LEU A 72 -11.81 -1.24 -3.09
CA LEU A 72 -11.39 -2.38 -3.90
C LEU A 72 -12.46 -2.76 -4.94
N SER A 73 -13.74 -2.66 -4.58
CA SER A 73 -14.83 -3.06 -5.47
C SER A 73 -15.08 -2.05 -6.60
N PHE A 74 -14.93 -0.76 -6.34
CA PHE A 74 -15.44 0.27 -7.24
C PHE A 74 -14.38 1.27 -7.73
N ASN A 75 -13.21 1.35 -7.11
CA ASN A 75 -12.25 2.39 -7.45
C ASN A 75 -11.23 1.92 -8.49
N ILE A 76 -11.24 2.58 -9.64
CA ILE A 76 -10.35 2.28 -10.77
C ILE A 76 -8.87 2.49 -10.44
N GLN A 77 -8.53 3.43 -9.55
CA GLN A 77 -7.14 3.64 -9.12
C GLN A 77 -6.64 2.44 -8.33
N TRP A 78 -7.51 1.84 -7.48
CA TRP A 78 -7.17 0.63 -6.74
C TRP A 78 -6.97 -0.56 -7.67
N HIS A 79 -7.87 -0.74 -8.65
CA HIS A 79 -7.71 -1.80 -9.65
C HIS A 79 -6.40 -1.63 -10.42
N TYR A 80 -6.07 -0.38 -10.77
CA TYR A 80 -4.84 -0.07 -11.49
C TYR A 80 -3.59 -0.33 -10.62
N ALA A 81 -3.58 0.15 -9.38
CA ALA A 81 -2.49 -0.05 -8.43
C ALA A 81 -2.19 -1.53 -8.17
N LEU A 82 -3.24 -2.33 -8.03
CA LEU A 82 -3.16 -3.77 -7.72
C LEU A 82 -3.08 -4.67 -8.97
N ASN A 83 -2.98 -4.08 -10.15
CA ASN A 83 -2.94 -4.79 -11.43
C ASN A 83 -4.14 -5.74 -11.67
N ILE A 84 -5.33 -5.38 -11.19
CA ILE A 84 -6.55 -6.16 -11.37
C ILE A 84 -7.11 -5.91 -12.76
N ILE A 85 -7.05 -6.92 -13.60
CA ILE A 85 -7.52 -6.85 -15.01
C ILE A 85 -8.92 -7.42 -15.16
N GLU A 86 -9.25 -8.45 -14.37
CA GLU A 86 -10.52 -9.15 -14.45
C GLU A 86 -11.68 -8.36 -13.86
N GLU A 87 -12.87 -8.52 -14.48
CA GLU A 87 -14.13 -7.87 -14.04
C GLU A 87 -14.98 -8.81 -13.15
N SER A 88 -14.38 -9.86 -12.58
CA SER A 88 -15.07 -10.82 -11.73
C SER A 88 -15.12 -10.36 -10.26
N ASP A 89 -16.16 -10.80 -9.53
CA ASP A 89 -16.21 -10.61 -8.06
C ASP A 89 -15.01 -11.26 -7.37
N ALA A 90 -14.53 -12.38 -7.90
CA ALA A 90 -13.32 -13.03 -7.38
C ALA A 90 -12.10 -12.10 -7.41
N ALA A 91 -11.97 -11.25 -8.42
CA ALA A 91 -10.85 -10.32 -8.55
C ALA A 91 -11.06 -9.01 -7.77
N LYS A 92 -12.28 -8.46 -7.76
CA LYS A 92 -12.56 -7.11 -7.27
C LYS A 92 -13.24 -7.04 -5.90
N TYR A 93 -13.66 -8.16 -5.34
CA TYR A 93 -14.34 -8.18 -4.04
C TYR A 93 -13.55 -8.97 -3.01
N MET A 94 -13.44 -8.41 -1.82
CA MET A 94 -12.90 -9.05 -0.62
C MET A 94 -13.82 -8.71 0.56
N CYS A 95 -14.29 -9.70 1.32
CA CYS A 95 -15.08 -9.38 2.49
C CYS A 95 -14.21 -8.84 3.64
N GLU A 96 -14.81 -8.04 4.52
CA GLU A 96 -14.12 -7.41 5.65
C GLU A 96 -13.41 -8.44 6.55
N LYS A 97 -13.98 -9.65 6.71
CA LYS A 97 -13.36 -10.72 7.47
C LYS A 97 -12.06 -11.21 6.84
N THR A 98 -12.02 -11.35 5.51
CA THR A 98 -10.80 -11.73 4.79
C THR A 98 -9.71 -10.68 4.97
N LEU A 99 -10.07 -9.41 4.85
CA LEU A 99 -9.13 -8.30 5.07
C LEU A 99 -8.60 -8.29 6.51
N TRP A 100 -9.47 -8.54 7.48
CA TRP A 100 -9.07 -8.66 8.88
C TRP A 100 -8.11 -9.84 9.10
N ASN A 101 -8.41 -11.02 8.52
CA ASN A 101 -7.56 -12.20 8.62
C ASN A 101 -6.15 -11.94 8.01
N VAL A 102 -6.09 -11.31 6.82
CA VAL A 102 -4.81 -10.95 6.19
C VAL A 102 -3.97 -10.10 7.12
N ARG A 103 -4.55 -9.08 7.75
CA ARG A 103 -3.83 -8.22 8.68
C ARG A 103 -3.42 -8.96 9.95
N SER A 104 -4.28 -9.82 10.50
CA SER A 104 -3.93 -10.62 11.68
C SER A 104 -2.73 -11.52 11.38
N ILE A 105 -2.71 -12.21 10.24
CA ILE A 105 -1.58 -13.04 9.83
C ILE A 105 -0.29 -12.21 9.72
N VAL A 106 -0.37 -11.04 9.10
CA VAL A 106 0.79 -10.13 8.96
C VAL A 106 1.33 -9.68 10.32
N VAL A 107 0.44 -9.33 11.26
CA VAL A 107 0.84 -8.84 12.59
C VAL A 107 1.30 -9.98 13.49
N ASP A 108 0.55 -11.09 13.54
CA ASP A 108 0.80 -12.20 14.47
C ASP A 108 2.11 -12.94 14.14
N ASN A 109 2.55 -12.89 12.88
CA ASN A 109 3.81 -13.48 12.42
C ASN A 109 4.93 -12.45 12.21
N GLU A 110 4.76 -11.21 12.68
CA GLU A 110 5.75 -10.12 12.55
C GLU A 110 6.19 -9.82 11.10
N LEU A 111 5.34 -10.15 10.11
CA LEU A 111 5.62 -9.96 8.69
C LEU A 111 5.60 -8.47 8.28
N ASP A 112 5.02 -7.61 9.12
CA ASP A 112 5.04 -6.15 9.00
C ASP A 112 6.47 -5.59 8.94
N LYS A 113 7.42 -6.22 9.63
CA LYS A 113 8.84 -5.84 9.58
C LYS A 113 9.43 -6.06 8.19
N ILE A 114 9.17 -7.22 7.58
CA ILE A 114 9.67 -7.57 6.24
C ILE A 114 9.07 -6.61 5.20
N LEU A 115 7.75 -6.36 5.28
CA LEU A 115 7.07 -5.40 4.42
C LEU A 115 7.67 -4.00 4.56
N PHE A 116 7.90 -3.56 5.80
CA PHE A 116 8.48 -2.25 6.09
C PHE A 116 9.87 -2.10 5.49
N GLU A 117 10.76 -3.04 5.74
CA GLU A 117 12.15 -2.99 5.29
C GLU A 117 12.24 -2.95 3.77
N ARG A 118 11.51 -3.81 3.07
CA ARG A 118 11.52 -3.86 1.60
C ARG A 118 10.98 -2.58 0.97
N ILE A 119 9.82 -2.13 1.42
CA ILE A 119 9.20 -0.91 0.88
C ILE A 119 10.08 0.30 1.16
N THR A 120 10.60 0.43 2.38
CA THR A 120 11.49 1.54 2.76
C THR A 120 12.77 1.54 1.93
N TYR A 121 13.39 0.38 1.75
CA TYR A 121 14.59 0.25 0.93
C TYR A 121 14.33 0.65 -0.52
N LYS A 122 13.20 0.24 -1.09
CA LYS A 122 12.81 0.62 -2.45
C LYS A 122 12.57 2.11 -2.59
N LEU A 123 11.80 2.69 -1.67
CA LEU A 123 11.54 4.13 -1.65
C LEU A 123 12.82 4.96 -1.48
N LYS A 124 13.73 4.51 -0.62
CA LYS A 124 15.06 5.14 -0.47
C LYS A 124 15.81 5.23 -1.80
N LYS A 125 15.79 4.14 -2.57
CA LYS A 125 16.46 4.11 -3.89
C LYS A 125 15.79 5.03 -4.90
N ILE A 126 14.45 5.02 -4.96
CA ILE A 126 13.69 5.82 -5.93
C ILE A 126 13.87 7.32 -5.66
N PHE A 127 13.84 7.71 -4.40
CA PHE A 127 13.87 9.12 -4.02
C PHE A 127 15.27 9.64 -3.64
N TYR A 128 16.31 8.80 -3.77
CA TYR A 128 17.70 9.17 -3.44
C TYR A 128 17.83 9.77 -2.02
N VAL A 129 17.09 9.21 -1.04
CA VAL A 129 17.06 9.75 0.32
C VAL A 129 18.36 9.45 1.04
N ASP A 130 19.02 10.51 1.53
CA ASP A 130 20.15 10.38 2.43
C ASP A 130 19.68 10.02 3.85
N THR A 131 19.89 8.77 4.24
CA THR A 131 19.49 8.27 5.57
C THR A 131 20.42 8.72 6.70
N ASN A 132 21.53 9.38 6.42
CA ASN A 132 22.41 9.94 7.44
C ASN A 132 21.84 11.22 8.08
N LYS A 133 20.83 11.83 7.45
CA LYS A 133 20.09 12.95 7.99
C LYS A 133 18.74 12.48 8.50
N GLN A 134 18.67 12.12 9.78
CA GLN A 134 17.40 11.78 10.43
C GLN A 134 16.80 13.03 11.07
N GLN A 135 15.61 13.42 10.63
CA GLN A 135 14.81 14.39 11.31
C GLN A 135 13.75 13.62 12.13
N ILE A 136 13.95 13.55 13.44
CA ILE A 136 12.96 12.98 14.36
C ILE A 136 11.92 14.07 14.61
N ASP A 137 10.74 13.90 14.02
CA ASP A 137 9.60 14.75 14.27
C ASP A 137 8.68 14.05 15.28
N SER A 138 8.35 14.74 16.37
CA SER A 138 7.41 14.22 17.38
C SER A 138 6.01 14.16 16.79
N VAL A 139 5.50 12.96 16.59
CA VAL A 139 4.12 12.73 16.17
C VAL A 139 3.25 12.62 17.42
N HIS A 140 2.24 13.47 17.58
CA HIS A 140 1.19 13.26 18.57
C HIS A 140 0.46 11.97 18.28
N ILE A 141 0.74 10.93 19.05
CA ILE A 141 0.02 9.67 19.01
C ILE A 141 -1.32 9.89 19.69
N LYS A 142 -2.37 10.13 18.91
CA LYS A 142 -3.73 10.05 19.43
C LYS A 142 -4.00 8.60 19.82
N SER A 143 -4.28 8.37 21.09
CA SER A 143 -4.39 7.07 21.74
C SER A 143 -5.67 6.29 21.37
N ASN A 144 -5.84 5.97 20.10
CA ASN A 144 -6.70 4.87 19.71
C ASN A 144 -5.81 3.73 19.20
N ILE A 145 -4.99 3.22 20.10
CA ILE A 145 -4.10 2.10 19.87
C ILE A 145 -4.95 0.81 19.80
N ARG A 146 -5.56 0.57 18.65
CA ARG A 146 -5.85 -0.78 18.23
C ARG A 146 -4.57 -1.36 17.65
N ARG A 147 -4.33 -2.65 17.84
CA ARG A 147 -3.16 -3.50 17.53
C ARG A 147 -2.40 -3.29 16.20
N LEU A 148 -2.60 -2.20 15.49
CA LEU A 148 -2.02 -1.83 14.20
C LEU A 148 -1.02 -0.68 14.29
N GLY A 149 -0.51 -0.35 15.49
CA GLY A 149 0.31 0.84 15.73
C GLY A 149 1.49 1.00 14.77
N ARG A 150 2.19 -0.08 14.43
CA ARG A 150 3.40 -0.01 13.60
C ARG A 150 3.08 0.28 12.13
N ILE A 151 2.08 -0.40 11.54
CA ILE A 151 1.68 -0.17 10.15
C ILE A 151 1.11 1.24 9.97
N ASN A 152 0.34 1.74 10.94
CA ASN A 152 -0.20 3.09 10.91
C ASN A 152 0.90 4.17 11.05
N ILE A 153 1.88 3.96 11.94
CA ILE A 153 3.06 4.84 12.07
C ILE A 153 3.83 4.87 10.74
N PHE A 154 4.04 3.71 10.15
CA PHE A 154 4.70 3.56 8.85
C PHE A 154 3.96 4.32 7.72
N SER A 155 2.66 4.12 7.59
CA SER A 155 1.85 4.81 6.58
C SER A 155 1.90 6.34 6.77
N LYS A 156 1.76 6.82 8.01
CA LYS A 156 1.85 8.25 8.33
C LYS A 156 3.24 8.82 8.05
N THR A 157 4.29 8.05 8.31
CA THR A 157 5.68 8.45 8.00
C THR A 157 5.90 8.56 6.50
N ILE A 158 5.44 7.58 5.71
CA ILE A 158 5.50 7.64 4.25
C ILE A 158 4.71 8.84 3.71
N ASN A 159 3.48 9.04 4.16
CA ASN A 159 2.66 10.16 3.73
C ASN A 159 3.34 11.50 4.02
N LYS A 160 3.85 11.68 5.22
CA LYS A 160 4.57 12.91 5.60
C LYS A 160 5.83 13.12 4.76
N PHE A 161 6.56 12.04 4.50
CA PHE A 161 7.73 12.05 3.64
C PHE A 161 7.39 12.45 2.18
N LEU A 162 6.35 11.88 1.60
CA LEU A 162 5.89 12.21 0.25
C LEU A 162 5.40 13.65 0.14
N ILE A 163 4.72 14.17 1.17
CA ILE A 163 4.29 15.57 1.24
C ILE A 163 5.51 16.51 1.29
N ASN A 164 6.51 16.18 2.09
CA ASN A 164 7.72 17.01 2.21
C ASN A 164 8.55 17.01 0.93
N LEU A 165 8.66 15.84 0.27
CA LEU A 165 9.31 15.75 -1.04
C LEU A 165 8.60 16.60 -2.11
N LYS A 166 7.27 16.56 -2.13
CA LYS A 166 6.51 17.40 -3.07
C LYS A 166 6.75 18.88 -2.83
N ARG A 167 6.88 19.32 -1.57
CA ARG A 167 7.20 20.71 -1.23
C ARG A 167 8.60 21.09 -1.68
N SER A 168 9.62 20.29 -1.37
CA SER A 168 11.01 20.59 -1.76
C SER A 168 11.23 20.59 -3.27
N HIS A 169 10.49 19.75 -4.02
CA HIS A 169 10.52 19.79 -5.49
C HIS A 169 9.82 21.04 -6.07
N GLN A 170 8.78 21.53 -5.42
CA GLN A 170 8.14 22.77 -5.85
C GLN A 170 9.01 24.01 -5.58
N GLU A 171 9.74 24.03 -4.48
CA GLU A 171 10.67 25.12 -4.15
C GLU A 171 11.87 25.17 -5.08
N SER A 172 12.39 24.02 -5.53
CA SER A 172 13.51 23.97 -6.50
C SER A 172 13.11 24.34 -7.93
N SER A 173 11.82 24.23 -8.30
CA SER A 173 11.32 24.64 -9.62
C SER A 173 10.90 26.12 -9.70
N THR A 174 10.84 26.83 -8.58
CA THR A 174 10.52 28.27 -8.54
C THR A 174 11.76 29.15 -8.40
N SER A 175 12.94 28.57 -8.30
CA SER A 175 14.22 29.30 -8.15
C SER A 175 15.14 29.19 -9.37
N GLY A 176 14.57 28.86 -10.57
CA GLY A 176 15.24 28.78 -11.85
C GLY A 176 14.77 29.84 -12.85
#